data_de8ea4d93fc07a24da7d2b3997cf93f3
#
_entry.id   de8ea4d93fc07a24da7d2b3997cf93f3
#
_cell.length_a   1.000
_cell.length_b   1.000
_cell.length_c   1.000
_cell.angle_alpha   90.00
_cell.angle_beta   90.00
_cell.angle_gamma   90.00
#
_symmetry.space_group_name_H-M   'P 1'
#
loop_
_entity.id
_entity.type
_entity.pdbx_description
1 polymer ?
#
loop_
_entity_poly.entity_id
_entity_poly.type
_entity_poly.pdbx_seq_one_letter_code
_entity_poly.pdbx_strand_id
1 'polypeptide(L)'
;MVRPVDLRKKLLAFVDNSLGRDTEILLPITFVFEKYLNVEVKFKFIWDLLYIKRWQPDIILLPNIRGHNLYVEIANFSRKSGIMVLALDSEGNFNPNNAQHYWGYNYQQKSIQEWVTCWSQKAFEYAKKFHEKEDQKKIVITGATGFDRYIFMPKSSKSKTLTQLKATHYQMVIGYAGWAFGKLYNSQRNHSFKNFFPENRMKGLEWLEGQRLKVRDMLKSAIEAHPDVLFVLKKHPKEDFEDQPIEGLNEMNELSHYSNVRYVKNEISIEELINVSDIWTGFETTTLFEAWLYNKPTIILNNDTNFPRTEHYKGSLIAKNIEEFQAMITKQKETKDLEQLLEKKILGKRKTLIESAIGFQDGCNHLRAMYFFQKSIVNIKDSKNVSLNMRHLRLYLLMEIGRFFYKKRLFIQLPGFRKSIYVFENRALPGLEQRKEKVYTALDKFHHKKGLHHFLNENKWESLWSVLNKN
;
A
#
# COMPACT_ATOMS: atom_id res chain seq x y z
N MET A 1 14.63 2.76 -48.86
CA MET A 1 13.82 3.44 -47.82
C MET A 1 13.99 2.70 -46.49
N VAL A 2 14.82 3.22 -45.61
CA VAL A 2 14.95 2.68 -44.24
C VAL A 2 13.67 3.10 -43.50
N ARG A 3 12.85 2.14 -43.06
CA ARG A 3 11.70 2.45 -42.20
C ARG A 3 12.25 3.17 -40.96
N PRO A 4 11.66 4.30 -40.54
CA PRO A 4 12.04 4.90 -39.28
C PRO A 4 11.79 3.87 -38.20
N VAL A 5 12.85 3.52 -37.47
CA VAL A 5 12.74 2.71 -36.25
C VAL A 5 11.94 3.58 -35.27
N ASP A 6 10.65 3.28 -35.14
CA ASP A 6 9.79 3.88 -34.13
C ASP A 6 10.30 3.41 -32.76
N LEU A 7 11.25 4.18 -32.20
CA LEU A 7 11.87 3.89 -30.91
C LEU A 7 10.87 4.21 -29.82
N ARG A 8 9.97 3.25 -29.57
CA ARG A 8 9.11 3.31 -28.37
C ARG A 8 9.96 3.62 -27.15
N LYS A 9 9.57 4.64 -26.39
CA LYS A 9 10.19 4.89 -25.08
C LYS A 9 10.00 3.68 -24.17
N LYS A 10 11.01 3.39 -23.35
CA LYS A 10 11.06 2.20 -22.48
C LYS A 10 10.94 2.63 -21.01
N LEU A 11 9.97 2.09 -20.31
CA LEU A 11 9.76 2.32 -18.88
C LEU A 11 10.00 1.04 -18.10
N LEU A 12 10.88 1.11 -17.11
CA LEU A 12 11.15 0.02 -16.18
C LEU A 12 10.57 0.36 -14.80
N ALA A 13 9.57 -0.40 -14.39
CA ALA A 13 8.94 -0.29 -13.09
C ALA A 13 9.58 -1.29 -12.11
N PHE A 14 10.05 -0.82 -10.96
CA PHE A 14 10.57 -1.69 -9.91
C PHE A 14 9.57 -1.86 -8.78
N VAL A 15 9.41 -3.09 -8.32
CA VAL A 15 8.55 -3.47 -7.19
C VAL A 15 9.28 -4.43 -6.26
N ASP A 16 8.92 -4.41 -4.99
CA ASP A 16 9.43 -5.34 -3.98
C ASP A 16 8.58 -6.60 -3.84
N ASN A 17 7.35 -6.56 -4.35
CA ASN A 17 6.39 -7.65 -4.32
C ASN A 17 5.49 -7.60 -5.56
N SER A 18 5.11 -8.76 -6.08
CA SER A 18 4.25 -8.87 -7.27
C SER A 18 2.79 -8.52 -7.04
N LEU A 19 2.28 -8.69 -5.84
CA LEU A 19 0.88 -8.51 -5.46
C LEU A 19 0.71 -7.61 -4.23
N GLY A 20 1.73 -6.81 -3.92
CA GLY A 20 1.71 -5.89 -2.79
C GLY A 20 1.23 -4.49 -3.14
N ARG A 21 1.18 -3.64 -2.14
CA ARG A 21 0.79 -2.23 -2.26
C ARG A 21 1.58 -1.49 -3.35
N ASP A 22 2.87 -1.72 -3.44
CA ASP A 22 3.76 -1.04 -4.39
C ASP A 22 3.36 -1.36 -5.84
N THR A 23 3.01 -2.60 -6.14
CA THR A 23 2.49 -3.00 -7.44
C THR A 23 1.14 -2.33 -7.75
N GLU A 24 0.22 -2.34 -6.79
CA GLU A 24 -1.10 -1.72 -6.95
C GLU A 24 -1.05 -0.21 -7.23
N ILE A 25 -0.04 0.47 -6.70
CA ILE A 25 0.19 1.90 -6.93
C ILE A 25 0.67 2.15 -8.37
N LEU A 26 1.52 1.27 -8.92
CA LEU A 26 2.13 1.45 -10.22
C LEU A 26 1.26 1.00 -11.39
N LEU A 27 0.40 -0.01 -11.21
CA LEU A 27 -0.41 -0.57 -12.29
C LEU A 27 -1.29 0.47 -13.00
N PRO A 28 -2.00 1.40 -12.34
CA PRO A 28 -2.77 2.43 -13.03
C PRO A 28 -1.91 3.39 -13.84
N ILE A 29 -0.71 3.70 -13.37
CA ILE A 29 0.25 4.56 -14.07
C ILE A 29 0.77 3.85 -15.31
N THR A 30 1.20 2.60 -15.18
CA THR A 30 1.72 1.82 -16.31
C THR A 30 0.66 1.54 -17.36
N PHE A 31 -0.61 1.38 -16.98
CA PHE A 31 -1.72 1.30 -17.92
C PHE A 31 -1.79 2.53 -18.84
N VAL A 32 -1.69 3.73 -18.27
CA VAL A 32 -1.74 4.95 -19.07
C VAL A 32 -0.52 5.08 -19.98
N PHE A 33 0.66 4.71 -19.50
CA PHE A 33 1.87 4.70 -20.32
C PHE A 33 1.77 3.75 -21.52
N GLU A 34 1.32 2.51 -21.30
CA GLU A 34 1.21 1.52 -22.37
C GLU A 34 0.10 1.86 -23.35
N LYS A 35 -1.08 2.20 -22.84
CA LYS A 35 -2.27 2.36 -23.68
C LYS A 35 -2.33 3.67 -24.44
N TYR A 36 -1.97 4.78 -23.80
CA TYR A 36 -2.20 6.13 -24.36
C TYR A 36 -0.91 6.83 -24.78
N LEU A 37 0.24 6.46 -24.23
CA LEU A 37 1.51 7.12 -24.53
C LEU A 37 2.48 6.24 -25.36
N ASN A 38 2.04 5.07 -25.77
CA ASN A 38 2.82 4.13 -26.59
C ASN A 38 4.21 3.81 -26.00
N VAL A 39 4.30 3.65 -24.67
CA VAL A 39 5.53 3.32 -23.96
C VAL A 39 5.62 1.81 -23.72
N GLU A 40 6.76 1.18 -23.99
CA GLU A 40 7.01 -0.22 -23.63
C GLU A 40 7.29 -0.29 -22.12
N VAL A 41 6.47 -1.02 -21.36
CA VAL A 41 6.61 -1.15 -19.89
C VAL A 41 7.07 -2.55 -19.53
N LYS A 42 8.06 -2.62 -18.62
CA LYS A 42 8.47 -3.87 -17.96
C LYS A 42 8.53 -3.68 -16.46
N PHE A 43 8.09 -4.73 -15.77
CA PHE A 43 8.24 -4.80 -14.31
C PHE A 43 9.45 -5.65 -13.95
N LYS A 44 10.19 -5.24 -12.93
CA LYS A 44 11.29 -5.98 -12.36
C LYS A 44 11.27 -5.92 -10.84
N PHE A 45 11.76 -6.99 -10.25
CA PHE A 45 11.95 -7.04 -8.83
C PHE A 45 13.09 -6.08 -8.42
N ILE A 46 12.91 -5.41 -7.30
CA ILE A 46 13.79 -4.32 -6.82
C ILE A 46 15.29 -4.70 -6.77
N TRP A 47 15.64 -6.00 -6.69
CA TRP A 47 17.03 -6.46 -6.69
C TRP A 47 17.63 -6.68 -8.09
N ASP A 48 16.82 -6.59 -9.15
CA ASP A 48 17.27 -6.85 -10.53
C ASP A 48 17.90 -5.61 -11.20
N LEU A 49 18.76 -4.89 -10.47
CA LEU A 49 19.40 -3.64 -10.93
C LEU A 49 20.19 -3.77 -12.24
N LEU A 50 20.81 -4.92 -12.48
CA LEU A 50 21.55 -5.16 -13.72
C LEU A 50 20.67 -5.12 -14.97
N TYR A 51 19.38 -5.29 -14.80
CA TYR A 51 18.44 -5.20 -15.91
C TYR A 51 18.39 -3.79 -16.50
N ILE A 52 18.69 -2.74 -15.73
CA ILE A 52 18.80 -1.36 -16.22
C ILE A 52 19.86 -1.30 -17.32
N LYS A 53 21.05 -1.89 -17.10
CA LYS A 53 22.11 -1.91 -18.13
C LYS A 53 21.70 -2.74 -19.34
N ARG A 54 21.09 -3.91 -19.13
CA ARG A 54 20.72 -4.82 -20.21
C ARG A 54 19.65 -4.24 -21.12
N TRP A 55 18.65 -3.57 -20.55
CA TRP A 55 17.48 -3.09 -21.29
C TRP A 55 17.53 -1.62 -21.64
N GLN A 56 18.37 -0.83 -20.95
CA GLN A 56 18.58 0.61 -21.16
C GLN A 56 17.25 1.40 -21.21
N PRO A 57 16.45 1.40 -20.15
CA PRO A 57 15.19 2.12 -20.13
C PRO A 57 15.40 3.63 -20.27
N ASP A 58 14.40 4.32 -20.77
CA ASP A 58 14.34 5.79 -20.79
C ASP A 58 13.84 6.34 -19.45
N ILE A 59 12.97 5.57 -18.80
CA ILE A 59 12.26 5.94 -17.59
C ILE A 59 12.38 4.82 -16.56
N ILE A 60 12.69 5.18 -15.33
CA ILE A 60 12.49 4.33 -14.15
C ILE A 60 11.25 4.83 -13.42
N LEU A 61 10.34 3.91 -13.10
CA LEU A 61 9.16 4.19 -12.29
C LEU A 61 9.24 3.45 -10.96
N LEU A 62 9.10 4.19 -9.86
CA LEU A 62 9.22 3.67 -8.50
C LEU A 62 7.92 3.96 -7.71
N PRO A 63 7.47 3.03 -6.87
CA PRO A 63 6.29 3.26 -6.02
C PRO A 63 6.61 4.23 -4.87
N ASN A 64 7.90 4.30 -4.49
CA ASN A 64 8.38 5.15 -3.42
C ASN A 64 9.91 5.29 -3.51
N ILE A 65 10.45 6.44 -3.18
CA ILE A 65 11.91 6.63 -3.00
C ILE A 65 12.27 7.05 -1.57
N ARG A 66 11.29 7.09 -0.67
CA ARG A 66 11.49 7.42 0.74
C ARG A 66 11.33 6.16 1.58
N GLY A 67 12.12 6.06 2.64
CA GLY A 67 11.99 4.97 3.60
C GLY A 67 12.48 3.59 3.14
N HIS A 68 12.96 3.46 1.90
CA HIS A 68 13.54 2.22 1.38
C HIS A 68 14.86 2.49 0.66
N ASN A 69 15.97 2.12 1.29
CA ASN A 69 17.31 2.43 0.79
C ASN A 69 17.56 1.95 -0.64
N LEU A 70 16.98 0.83 -1.04
CA LEU A 70 17.21 0.25 -2.36
C LEU A 70 16.50 1.05 -3.46
N TYR A 71 15.30 1.56 -3.22
CA TYR A 71 14.63 2.48 -4.16
C TYR A 71 15.41 3.78 -4.33
N VAL A 72 15.97 4.31 -3.25
CA VAL A 72 16.87 5.48 -3.29
C VAL A 72 18.12 5.18 -4.11
N GLU A 73 18.71 4.00 -3.94
CA GLU A 73 19.91 3.57 -4.71
C GLU A 73 19.58 3.45 -6.20
N ILE A 74 18.44 2.83 -6.56
CA ILE A 74 17.95 2.75 -7.94
C ILE A 74 17.78 4.14 -8.55
N ALA A 75 17.10 5.03 -7.83
CA ALA A 75 16.84 6.39 -8.30
C ALA A 75 18.13 7.17 -8.56
N ASN A 76 19.08 7.15 -7.61
CA ASN A 76 20.37 7.81 -7.75
C ASN A 76 21.21 7.24 -8.90
N PHE A 77 21.26 5.91 -9.02
CA PHE A 77 21.95 5.24 -10.11
C PHE A 77 21.38 5.63 -11.47
N SER A 78 20.05 5.58 -11.59
CA SER A 78 19.33 5.90 -12.83
C SER A 78 19.57 7.34 -13.25
N ARG A 79 19.43 8.30 -12.33
CA ARG A 79 19.67 9.71 -12.62
C ARG A 79 21.11 9.99 -13.05
N LYS A 80 22.10 9.38 -12.38
CA LYS A 80 23.52 9.49 -12.79
C LYS A 80 23.78 8.90 -14.17
N SER A 81 22.97 7.93 -14.60
CA SER A 81 23.04 7.28 -15.90
C SER A 81 22.28 8.03 -17.01
N GLY A 82 21.70 9.20 -16.73
CA GLY A 82 20.89 9.97 -17.68
C GLY A 82 19.48 9.41 -17.91
N ILE A 83 19.01 8.52 -17.03
CA ILE A 83 17.68 7.93 -17.08
C ILE A 83 16.72 8.79 -16.22
N MET A 84 15.54 9.09 -16.78
CA MET A 84 14.51 9.82 -16.05
C MET A 84 13.97 8.99 -14.89
N VAL A 85 13.77 9.63 -13.73
CA VAL A 85 13.20 8.98 -12.55
C VAL A 85 11.84 9.58 -12.23
N LEU A 86 10.81 8.77 -12.34
CA LEU A 86 9.45 9.04 -11.88
C LEU A 86 9.19 8.22 -10.61
N ALA A 87 8.60 8.83 -9.61
CA ALA A 87 8.24 8.14 -8.39
C ALA A 87 6.91 8.66 -7.84
N LEU A 88 6.20 7.74 -7.20
CA LEU A 88 5.01 8.03 -6.42
C LEU A 88 5.36 7.99 -4.92
N ASP A 89 4.42 8.30 -4.07
CA ASP A 89 4.49 8.04 -2.64
C ASP A 89 3.59 6.84 -2.30
N SER A 90 4.18 5.75 -1.82
CA SER A 90 3.43 4.57 -1.38
C SER A 90 2.74 4.77 -0.04
N GLU A 91 3.13 5.79 0.71
CA GLU A 91 2.52 6.21 1.96
C GLU A 91 2.53 7.73 2.07
N GLY A 92 1.42 8.33 2.48
CA GLY A 92 1.27 9.78 2.54
C GLY A 92 0.45 10.30 3.71
N ASN A 93 -0.21 9.41 4.47
CA ASN A 93 -0.96 9.80 5.66
C ASN A 93 -0.10 9.74 6.92
N PHE A 94 0.79 10.70 7.06
CA PHE A 94 1.71 10.77 8.19
C PHE A 94 1.17 11.61 9.35
N ASN A 95 1.51 11.19 10.57
CA ASN A 95 1.46 12.10 11.69
C ASN A 95 2.62 13.11 11.54
N PRO A 96 2.35 14.40 11.59
CA PRO A 96 3.35 15.44 11.49
C PRO A 96 4.55 15.27 12.38
N ASN A 97 4.35 14.93 13.60
CA ASN A 97 5.44 14.84 14.57
C ASN A 97 6.38 13.65 14.32
N ASN A 98 5.94 12.64 13.55
CA ASN A 98 6.67 11.40 13.33
C ASN A 98 7.11 11.20 11.87
N ALA A 99 6.61 11.98 10.91
CA ALA A 99 6.92 11.84 9.49
C ALA A 99 8.41 11.89 9.22
N GLN A 100 9.11 12.75 9.94
CA GLN A 100 10.54 12.95 9.82
C GLN A 100 11.35 11.68 10.11
N HIS A 101 10.99 10.94 11.14
CA HIS A 101 11.73 9.77 11.60
C HIS A 101 11.32 8.47 10.90
N TYR A 102 10.04 8.39 10.48
CA TYR A 102 9.47 7.16 9.93
C TYR A 102 9.74 6.91 8.47
N TRP A 103 9.77 7.98 7.66
CA TRP A 103 9.62 7.86 6.22
C TRP A 103 10.82 8.38 5.44
N GLY A 104 11.93 8.64 6.12
CA GLY A 104 13.16 9.08 5.47
C GLY A 104 13.05 10.47 4.83
N TYR A 105 12.07 11.27 5.22
CA TYR A 105 11.96 12.66 4.74
C TYR A 105 13.23 13.48 5.06
N ASN A 106 14.02 13.05 6.06
CA ASN A 106 15.26 13.71 6.44
C ASN A 106 16.43 13.46 5.53
N TYR A 107 16.37 12.40 4.71
CA TYR A 107 17.56 11.93 4.02
C TYR A 107 17.68 12.49 2.62
N GLN A 108 16.66 13.23 2.13
CA GLN A 108 16.66 13.76 0.78
C GLN A 108 16.06 15.16 0.71
N GLN A 109 16.88 16.16 1.03
CA GLN A 109 16.52 17.56 0.80
C GLN A 109 16.43 17.88 -0.70
N LYS A 110 17.28 17.23 -1.53
CA LYS A 110 17.25 17.32 -2.98
C LYS A 110 16.36 16.25 -3.59
N SER A 111 15.48 16.66 -4.48
CA SER A 111 14.64 15.75 -5.25
C SER A 111 15.46 15.00 -6.31
N ILE A 112 15.43 13.67 -6.25
CA ILE A 112 16.05 12.81 -7.27
C ILE A 112 15.09 12.60 -8.44
N GLN A 113 13.79 12.53 -8.16
CA GLN A 113 12.71 12.36 -9.12
C GLN A 113 12.34 13.66 -9.80
N GLU A 114 11.66 13.56 -10.96
CA GLU A 114 11.19 14.71 -11.71
C GLU A 114 10.08 15.47 -10.97
N TRP A 115 9.17 14.74 -10.29
CA TRP A 115 8.06 15.30 -9.52
C TRP A 115 7.98 14.65 -8.15
N VAL A 116 7.71 15.44 -7.12
CA VAL A 116 7.41 14.99 -5.76
C VAL A 116 5.91 14.92 -5.63
N THR A 117 5.34 13.75 -5.84
CA THR A 117 3.88 13.53 -5.73
C THR A 117 3.46 13.45 -4.27
N CYS A 118 2.40 14.15 -3.92
CA CYS A 118 1.84 14.16 -2.58
C CYS A 118 0.39 13.68 -2.61
N TRP A 119 0.00 12.93 -1.59
CA TRP A 119 -1.38 12.42 -1.49
C TRP A 119 -2.39 13.54 -1.23
N SER A 120 -2.04 14.51 -0.39
CA SER A 120 -2.96 15.54 0.07
C SER A 120 -2.24 16.86 0.33
N GLN A 121 -3.00 17.91 0.60
CA GLN A 121 -2.46 19.21 1.02
C GLN A 121 -1.55 19.08 2.24
N LYS A 122 -1.93 18.25 3.21
CA LYS A 122 -1.11 17.95 4.40
C LYS A 122 0.25 17.39 4.02
N ALA A 123 0.31 16.40 3.11
CA ALA A 123 1.56 15.83 2.62
C ALA A 123 2.39 16.84 1.83
N PHE A 124 1.74 17.71 1.06
CA PHE A 124 2.37 18.80 0.31
C PHE A 124 3.07 19.81 1.23
N GLU A 125 2.40 20.28 2.28
CA GLU A 125 2.99 21.21 3.24
C GLU A 125 4.19 20.59 3.98
N TYR A 126 4.13 19.27 4.21
CA TYR A 126 5.25 18.50 4.72
C TYR A 126 6.44 18.50 3.76
N ALA A 127 6.19 18.09 2.53
CA ALA A 127 7.23 18.02 1.51
C ALA A 127 7.92 19.38 1.34
N LYS A 128 7.17 20.48 1.35
CA LYS A 128 7.71 21.85 1.29
C LYS A 128 8.70 22.19 2.42
N LYS A 129 8.48 21.67 3.62
CA LYS A 129 9.38 21.94 4.75
C LYS A 129 10.74 21.26 4.60
N PHE A 130 10.81 20.15 3.88
CA PHE A 130 12.01 19.33 3.80
C PHE A 130 12.79 19.51 2.52
N HIS A 131 12.14 19.88 1.41
CA HIS A 131 12.82 20.09 0.15
C HIS A 131 13.45 21.48 0.06
N GLU A 132 14.63 21.55 -0.59
CA GLU A 132 15.28 22.81 -0.93
C GLU A 132 14.34 23.69 -1.79
N LYS A 133 14.49 25.01 -1.67
CA LYS A 133 13.62 25.98 -2.37
C LYS A 133 13.52 25.73 -3.88
N GLU A 134 14.62 25.31 -4.50
CA GLU A 134 14.69 24.99 -5.94
C GLU A 134 13.81 23.82 -6.35
N ASP A 135 13.65 22.83 -5.45
CA ASP A 135 12.86 21.62 -5.69
C ASP A 135 11.39 21.78 -5.27
N GLN A 136 11.03 22.82 -4.53
CA GLN A 136 9.64 23.05 -4.10
C GLN A 136 8.65 23.20 -5.26
N LYS A 137 9.10 23.71 -6.42
CA LYS A 137 8.30 23.81 -7.66
C LYS A 137 7.94 22.46 -8.28
N LYS A 138 8.64 21.38 -7.88
CA LYS A 138 8.36 20.00 -8.33
C LYS A 138 7.35 19.30 -7.45
N ILE A 139 6.97 19.87 -6.31
CA ILE A 139 6.02 19.27 -5.37
C ILE A 139 4.62 19.50 -5.91
N VAL A 140 3.85 18.40 -6.05
CA VAL A 140 2.51 18.44 -6.63
C VAL A 140 1.55 17.54 -5.84
N ILE A 141 0.29 17.93 -5.75
CA ILE A 141 -0.76 17.11 -5.15
C ILE A 141 -1.38 16.28 -6.25
N THR A 142 -1.25 14.97 -6.15
CA THR A 142 -1.80 14.01 -7.12
C THR A 142 -2.87 13.11 -6.54
N GLY A 143 -2.96 13.06 -5.21
CA GLY A 143 -3.74 12.06 -4.53
C GLY A 143 -3.01 10.72 -4.43
N ALA A 144 -3.62 9.78 -3.72
CA ALA A 144 -3.08 8.45 -3.44
C ALA A 144 -3.51 7.45 -4.52
N THR A 145 -2.67 7.21 -5.52
CA THR A 145 -2.99 6.35 -6.68
C THR A 145 -3.38 4.93 -6.29
N GLY A 146 -2.82 4.37 -5.22
CA GLY A 146 -3.16 3.04 -4.73
C GLY A 146 -4.59 2.89 -4.22
N PHE A 147 -5.28 4.01 -3.92
CA PHE A 147 -6.68 4.01 -3.48
C PHE A 147 -7.68 4.09 -4.63
N ASP A 148 -7.26 4.44 -5.83
CA ASP A 148 -8.13 4.50 -7.01
C ASP A 148 -8.83 3.15 -7.27
N ARG A 149 -8.18 2.03 -6.97
CA ARG A 149 -8.71 0.68 -7.14
C ARG A 149 -10.03 0.45 -6.41
N TYR A 150 -10.27 1.11 -5.28
CA TYR A 150 -11.55 1.00 -4.54
C TYR A 150 -12.73 1.59 -5.31
N ILE A 151 -12.46 2.41 -6.32
CA ILE A 151 -13.46 3.07 -7.17
C ILE A 151 -13.60 2.37 -8.53
N PHE A 152 -12.49 2.02 -9.19
CA PHE A 152 -12.56 1.48 -10.54
C PHE A 152 -12.63 -0.06 -10.60
N MET A 153 -12.15 -0.78 -9.58
CA MET A 153 -12.22 -2.24 -9.59
C MET A 153 -13.64 -2.74 -9.37
N PRO A 154 -14.09 -3.75 -10.13
CA PRO A 154 -15.39 -4.36 -9.88
C PRO A 154 -15.39 -5.05 -8.51
N LYS A 155 -16.41 -4.78 -7.72
CA LYS A 155 -16.59 -5.44 -6.43
C LYS A 155 -16.91 -6.92 -6.63
N SER A 156 -16.19 -7.80 -5.93
CA SER A 156 -16.54 -9.23 -5.86
C SER A 156 -17.91 -9.40 -5.19
N SER A 157 -18.69 -10.39 -5.64
CA SER A 157 -19.91 -10.72 -4.91
C SER A 157 -19.59 -11.32 -3.54
N LYS A 158 -20.43 -11.01 -2.54
CA LYS A 158 -20.28 -11.56 -1.18
C LYS A 158 -20.22 -13.09 -1.21
N SER A 159 -21.09 -13.73 -2.01
CA SER A 159 -21.14 -15.19 -2.18
C SER A 159 -19.80 -15.77 -2.69
N LYS A 160 -19.17 -15.15 -3.72
CA LYS A 160 -17.90 -15.61 -4.25
C LYS A 160 -16.79 -15.60 -3.18
N THR A 161 -16.68 -14.52 -2.44
CA THR A 161 -15.64 -14.39 -1.40
C THR A 161 -15.92 -15.35 -0.25
N LEU A 162 -17.20 -15.54 0.15
CA LEU A 162 -17.56 -16.52 1.18
C LEU A 162 -17.26 -17.96 0.74
N THR A 163 -17.42 -18.29 -0.55
CA THR A 163 -17.02 -19.60 -1.09
C THR A 163 -15.51 -19.81 -0.98
N GLN A 164 -14.70 -18.81 -1.33
CA GLN A 164 -13.26 -18.88 -1.15
C GLN A 164 -12.84 -19.06 0.30
N LEU A 165 -13.55 -18.41 1.23
CA LEU A 165 -13.36 -18.54 2.68
C LEU A 165 -13.91 -19.86 3.25
N LYS A 166 -14.62 -20.68 2.45
CA LYS A 166 -15.37 -21.87 2.91
C LYS A 166 -16.31 -21.54 4.07
N ALA A 167 -17.10 -20.49 3.89
CA ALA A 167 -17.90 -19.88 4.94
C ALA A 167 -19.28 -19.37 4.44
N THR A 168 -19.88 -20.07 3.46
CA THR A 168 -21.10 -19.67 2.77
C THR A 168 -22.36 -19.66 3.65
N HIS A 169 -22.33 -20.34 4.79
CA HIS A 169 -23.44 -20.42 5.74
C HIS A 169 -23.54 -19.21 6.67
N TYR A 170 -22.49 -18.37 6.75
CA TYR A 170 -22.56 -17.15 7.56
C TYR A 170 -23.23 -16.01 6.80
N GLN A 171 -24.16 -15.33 7.48
CA GLN A 171 -24.85 -14.17 6.91
C GLN A 171 -24.14 -12.86 7.23
N MET A 172 -23.51 -12.78 8.40
CA MET A 172 -22.79 -11.61 8.87
C MET A 172 -21.27 -11.89 8.93
N VAL A 173 -20.49 -10.92 8.51
CA VAL A 173 -19.03 -10.99 8.47
C VAL A 173 -18.43 -9.78 9.16
N ILE A 174 -17.52 -10.00 10.10
CA ILE A 174 -16.71 -8.97 10.74
C ILE A 174 -15.26 -9.15 10.29
N GLY A 175 -14.70 -8.13 9.62
CA GLY A 175 -13.30 -8.11 9.24
C GLY A 175 -12.45 -7.42 10.30
N TYR A 176 -11.25 -7.93 10.53
CA TYR A 176 -10.23 -7.31 11.37
C TYR A 176 -8.90 -7.21 10.62
N ALA A 177 -8.32 -6.02 10.62
CA ALA A 177 -6.98 -5.79 10.09
C ALA A 177 -5.94 -5.77 11.21
N GLY A 178 -5.01 -6.72 11.17
CA GLY A 178 -3.87 -6.77 12.11
C GLY A 178 -2.98 -5.53 12.05
N TRP A 179 -2.30 -5.22 13.14
CA TRP A 179 -1.41 -4.06 13.27
C TRP A 179 0.08 -4.42 13.43
N ALA A 180 0.45 -5.67 13.19
CA ALA A 180 1.84 -6.14 13.37
C ALA A 180 2.36 -6.02 14.81
N PHE A 181 1.52 -6.24 15.79
CA PHE A 181 1.89 -6.20 17.22
C PHE A 181 3.10 -7.10 17.51
N GLY A 182 3.09 -8.34 17.04
CA GLY A 182 4.17 -9.29 17.29
C GLY A 182 5.51 -8.83 16.73
N LYS A 183 5.52 -8.19 15.55
CA LYS A 183 6.75 -7.63 14.97
C LYS A 183 7.32 -6.51 15.84
N LEU A 184 6.45 -5.65 16.34
CA LEU A 184 6.87 -4.49 17.11
C LEU A 184 7.42 -4.92 18.47
N TYR A 185 6.88 -5.93 19.08
CA TYR A 185 7.33 -6.45 20.38
C TYR A 185 8.69 -7.16 20.28
N ASN A 186 9.07 -7.68 19.13
CA ASN A 186 10.33 -8.38 18.95
C ASN A 186 11.54 -7.45 19.10
N SER A 187 12.37 -7.72 20.13
CA SER A 187 13.50 -6.87 20.51
C SER A 187 14.59 -6.70 19.45
N GLN A 188 14.78 -7.68 18.57
CA GLN A 188 15.82 -7.64 17.54
C GLN A 188 15.50 -6.68 16.37
N ARG A 189 14.24 -6.27 16.21
CA ARG A 189 13.76 -5.40 15.11
C ARG A 189 13.41 -3.99 15.54
N ASN A 190 13.84 -3.61 16.70
CA ASN A 190 13.42 -2.45 17.47
C ASN A 190 13.84 -1.07 16.94
N HIS A 191 14.46 -0.93 15.76
CA HIS A 191 14.77 0.40 15.24
C HIS A 191 13.51 1.25 14.97
N SER A 192 12.41 0.62 14.60
CA SER A 192 11.12 1.32 14.41
C SER A 192 10.53 1.81 15.74
N PHE A 193 10.80 1.13 16.85
CA PHE A 193 10.26 1.46 18.18
C PHE A 193 10.87 2.67 18.84
N LYS A 194 12.15 2.96 18.59
CA LYS A 194 12.81 4.15 19.09
C LYS A 194 12.04 5.42 18.74
N ASN A 195 11.35 5.39 17.61
CA ASN A 195 10.64 6.55 17.09
C ASN A 195 9.24 6.72 17.70
N PHE A 196 8.62 5.62 18.19
CA PHE A 196 7.32 5.72 18.91
C PHE A 196 7.47 6.11 20.36
N PHE A 197 8.54 5.62 21.01
CA PHE A 197 8.79 5.79 22.44
C PHE A 197 10.26 6.16 22.67
N PRO A 198 10.69 7.37 22.22
CA PRO A 198 12.10 7.76 22.26
C PRO A 198 12.67 7.81 23.68
N GLU A 199 11.84 8.14 24.68
CA GLU A 199 12.30 8.35 26.05
C GLU A 199 12.31 7.07 26.90
N ASN A 200 11.41 6.11 26.63
CA ASN A 200 11.36 4.87 27.41
C ASN A 200 10.85 3.68 26.59
N ARG A 201 11.79 3.00 25.97
CA ARG A 201 11.51 1.85 25.10
C ARG A 201 10.80 0.68 25.80
N MET A 202 11.18 0.36 27.03
CA MET A 202 10.58 -0.78 27.75
C MET A 202 9.12 -0.53 28.06
N LYS A 203 8.78 0.65 28.58
CA LYS A 203 7.37 1.06 28.78
C LYS A 203 6.56 1.06 27.49
N GLY A 204 7.18 1.43 26.37
CA GLY A 204 6.54 1.34 25.05
C GLY A 204 6.24 -0.09 24.62
N LEU A 205 7.15 -1.03 24.88
CA LEU A 205 6.94 -2.44 24.60
C LEU A 205 5.86 -3.06 25.49
N GLU A 206 5.88 -2.76 26.78
CA GLU A 206 4.87 -3.19 27.75
C GLU A 206 3.48 -2.65 27.39
N TRP A 207 3.42 -1.36 27.04
CA TRP A 207 2.18 -0.76 26.55
C TRP A 207 1.65 -1.47 25.31
N LEU A 208 2.52 -1.76 24.35
CA LEU A 208 2.14 -2.42 23.09
C LEU A 208 1.60 -3.82 23.30
N GLU A 209 2.26 -4.62 24.15
CA GLU A 209 1.79 -5.96 24.51
C GLU A 209 0.45 -5.88 25.26
N GLY A 210 0.29 -4.89 26.14
CA GLY A 210 -1.00 -4.60 26.77
C GLY A 210 -2.11 -4.30 25.76
N GLN A 211 -1.80 -3.55 24.67
CA GLN A 211 -2.77 -3.28 23.60
C GLN A 211 -3.11 -4.54 22.81
N ARG A 212 -2.11 -5.34 22.48
CA ARG A 212 -2.31 -6.63 21.79
C ARG A 212 -3.24 -7.56 22.57
N LEU A 213 -2.99 -7.71 23.86
CA LEU A 213 -3.81 -8.55 24.74
C LEU A 213 -5.25 -8.05 24.82
N LYS A 214 -5.46 -6.74 25.00
CA LYS A 214 -6.80 -6.15 25.04
C LYS A 214 -7.56 -6.37 23.71
N VAL A 215 -6.91 -6.15 22.57
CA VAL A 215 -7.53 -6.39 21.25
C VAL A 215 -7.86 -7.88 21.07
N ARG A 216 -6.95 -8.77 21.45
CA ARG A 216 -7.17 -10.22 21.44
C ARG A 216 -8.39 -10.60 22.28
N ASP A 217 -8.48 -10.10 23.50
CA ASP A 217 -9.56 -10.45 24.44
C ASP A 217 -10.92 -9.89 23.97
N MET A 218 -10.95 -8.72 23.38
CA MET A 218 -12.15 -8.17 22.74
C MET A 218 -12.61 -9.03 21.56
N LEU A 219 -11.68 -9.42 20.68
CA LEU A 219 -11.98 -10.30 19.55
C LEU A 219 -12.42 -11.69 20.04
N LYS A 220 -11.70 -12.29 20.99
CA LYS A 220 -12.04 -13.60 21.56
C LYS A 220 -13.44 -13.60 22.12
N SER A 221 -13.76 -12.66 22.98
CA SER A 221 -15.07 -12.57 23.61
C SER A 221 -16.21 -12.39 22.56
N ALA A 222 -15.97 -11.59 21.51
CA ALA A 222 -16.93 -11.43 20.44
C ALA A 222 -17.12 -12.72 19.61
N ILE A 223 -16.02 -13.43 19.31
CA ILE A 223 -16.03 -14.70 18.57
C ILE A 223 -16.83 -15.76 19.33
N GLU A 224 -16.62 -15.86 20.64
CA GLU A 224 -17.31 -16.83 21.53
C GLU A 224 -18.80 -16.47 21.70
N ALA A 225 -19.13 -15.19 21.84
CA ALA A 225 -20.51 -14.73 22.02
C ALA A 225 -21.35 -14.78 20.72
N HIS A 226 -20.71 -14.78 19.56
CA HIS A 226 -21.42 -14.73 18.27
C HIS A 226 -20.96 -15.86 17.32
N PRO A 227 -21.29 -17.13 17.61
CA PRO A 227 -20.88 -18.28 16.79
C PRO A 227 -21.52 -18.29 15.39
N ASP A 228 -22.58 -17.52 15.19
CA ASP A 228 -23.30 -17.31 13.92
C ASP A 228 -22.69 -16.19 13.04
N VAL A 229 -21.65 -15.49 13.53
CA VAL A 229 -20.92 -14.45 12.82
C VAL A 229 -19.56 -14.97 12.39
N LEU A 230 -19.20 -14.72 11.13
CA LEU A 230 -17.86 -15.00 10.62
C LEU A 230 -16.90 -13.87 10.97
N PHE A 231 -15.80 -14.20 11.61
CA PHE A 231 -14.68 -13.29 11.85
C PHE A 231 -13.56 -13.56 10.84
N VAL A 232 -13.23 -12.57 10.02
CA VAL A 232 -12.14 -12.65 9.05
C VAL A 232 -10.97 -11.82 9.54
N LEU A 233 -9.93 -12.48 9.99
CA LEU A 233 -8.74 -11.86 10.57
C LEU A 233 -7.64 -11.76 9.50
N LYS A 234 -7.36 -10.54 9.04
CA LYS A 234 -6.37 -10.29 7.99
C LYS A 234 -5.01 -10.00 8.60
N LYS A 235 -4.03 -10.85 8.29
CA LYS A 235 -2.64 -10.70 8.69
C LYS A 235 -2.03 -9.40 8.16
N HIS A 236 -1.28 -8.70 9.00
CA HIS A 236 -0.52 -7.54 8.56
C HIS A 236 0.67 -7.99 7.68
N PRO A 237 0.94 -7.33 6.53
CA PRO A 237 2.03 -7.75 5.63
C PRO A 237 3.40 -7.81 6.30
N LYS A 238 3.62 -7.00 7.33
CA LYS A 238 4.90 -6.97 8.05
C LYS A 238 5.04 -8.03 9.16
N GLU A 239 4.07 -8.90 9.34
CA GLU A 239 4.16 -10.05 10.26
C GLU A 239 4.81 -11.28 9.61
N ASP A 240 5.05 -11.27 8.31
CA ASP A 240 5.71 -12.35 7.54
C ASP A 240 7.22 -12.45 7.73
N PHE A 241 7.77 -11.91 8.78
CA PHE A 241 9.20 -12.11 9.02
C PHE A 241 9.41 -13.47 9.71
N GLU A 242 9.75 -14.45 8.88
CA GLU A 242 9.92 -15.86 9.20
C GLU A 242 11.03 -16.18 10.20
N ASP A 243 11.82 -15.19 10.62
CA ASP A 243 13.02 -15.43 11.43
C ASP A 243 12.75 -15.72 12.89
N GLN A 244 11.50 -15.60 13.32
CA GLN A 244 11.15 -15.96 14.67
C GLN A 244 9.74 -16.53 14.72
N PRO A 245 9.57 -17.72 15.28
CA PRO A 245 8.29 -18.16 15.76
C PRO A 245 7.95 -17.28 16.99
N ILE A 246 7.35 -16.12 16.73
CA ILE A 246 6.64 -15.40 17.77
C ILE A 246 5.25 -16.04 17.84
N GLU A 247 5.24 -17.35 17.94
CA GLU A 247 4.06 -18.09 18.32
C GLU A 247 3.64 -17.56 19.69
N GLY A 248 2.43 -17.08 19.78
CA GLY A 248 1.88 -16.48 20.99
C GLY A 248 1.86 -14.95 21.03
N LEU A 249 2.53 -14.22 20.13
CA LEU A 249 2.46 -12.74 20.07
C LEU A 249 1.58 -12.21 18.93
N ASN A 250 0.96 -13.08 18.16
CA ASN A 250 0.01 -12.72 17.11
C ASN A 250 -1.41 -13.05 17.58
N GLU A 251 -2.18 -12.00 17.90
CA GLU A 251 -3.55 -12.13 18.40
C GLU A 251 -4.48 -12.87 17.42
N MET A 252 -4.22 -12.78 16.13
CA MET A 252 -5.04 -13.44 15.13
C MET A 252 -4.76 -14.94 15.03
N ASN A 253 -3.49 -15.33 15.13
CA ASN A 253 -3.11 -16.74 15.09
C ASN A 253 -3.65 -17.49 16.30
N GLU A 254 -3.61 -16.88 17.48
CA GLU A 254 -4.19 -17.41 18.71
C GLU A 254 -5.70 -17.71 18.57
N LEU A 255 -6.42 -16.94 17.76
CA LEU A 255 -7.85 -17.06 17.56
C LEU A 255 -8.25 -17.93 16.34
N SER A 256 -7.27 -18.37 15.57
CA SER A 256 -7.53 -19.09 14.30
C SER A 256 -8.16 -20.47 14.45
N HIS A 257 -8.17 -21.04 15.65
CA HIS A 257 -8.75 -22.36 15.95
C HIS A 257 -10.29 -22.35 16.09
N TYR A 258 -10.91 -21.18 16.25
CA TYR A 258 -12.38 -21.08 16.33
C TYR A 258 -13.05 -21.38 14.98
N SER A 259 -14.15 -22.14 15.00
CA SER A 259 -14.86 -22.58 13.79
C SER A 259 -15.41 -21.43 12.94
N ASN A 260 -15.80 -20.33 13.59
CA ASN A 260 -16.32 -19.09 12.98
C ASN A 260 -15.21 -18.06 12.68
N VAL A 261 -13.95 -18.48 12.67
CA VAL A 261 -12.80 -17.62 12.31
C VAL A 261 -12.16 -18.07 11.00
N ARG A 262 -11.74 -17.12 10.19
CA ARG A 262 -10.86 -17.34 9.04
C ARG A 262 -9.66 -16.40 9.13
N TYR A 263 -8.49 -16.98 9.40
CA TYR A 263 -7.22 -16.26 9.39
C TYR A 263 -6.69 -16.22 7.97
N VAL A 264 -6.64 -15.03 7.37
CA VAL A 264 -6.27 -14.81 5.97
C VAL A 264 -4.90 -14.14 5.91
N LYS A 265 -3.95 -14.78 5.22
CA LYS A 265 -2.62 -14.23 4.98
C LYS A 265 -2.61 -13.38 3.70
N ASN A 266 -2.39 -14.02 2.53
CA ASN A 266 -2.31 -13.32 1.24
C ASN A 266 -3.23 -13.91 0.16
N GLU A 267 -4.04 -14.90 0.51
CA GLU A 267 -4.85 -15.69 -0.43
C GLU A 267 -6.01 -14.87 -1.03
N ILE A 268 -6.52 -13.91 -0.26
CA ILE A 268 -7.62 -13.03 -0.67
C ILE A 268 -7.16 -11.57 -0.47
N SER A 269 -7.46 -10.74 -1.43
CA SER A 269 -7.07 -9.33 -1.39
C SER A 269 -7.80 -8.55 -0.30
N ILE A 270 -7.19 -7.49 0.21
CA ILE A 270 -7.79 -6.66 1.27
C ILE A 270 -9.11 -6.03 0.82
N GLU A 271 -9.21 -5.60 -0.44
CA GLU A 271 -10.43 -5.04 -1.00
C GLU A 271 -11.58 -6.06 -1.05
N GLU A 272 -11.29 -7.33 -1.34
CA GLU A 272 -12.31 -8.39 -1.32
C GLU A 272 -12.77 -8.70 0.11
N LEU A 273 -11.85 -8.69 1.08
CA LEU A 273 -12.19 -8.89 2.49
C LEU A 273 -13.00 -7.73 3.07
N ILE A 274 -12.64 -6.49 2.77
CA ILE A 274 -13.43 -5.31 3.17
C ILE A 274 -14.82 -5.36 2.52
N ASN A 275 -14.88 -5.70 1.23
CA ASN A 275 -16.14 -5.74 0.51
C ASN A 275 -17.11 -6.78 1.06
N VAL A 276 -16.64 -7.96 1.48
CA VAL A 276 -17.50 -9.01 2.05
C VAL A 276 -17.96 -8.70 3.48
N SER A 277 -17.18 -7.89 4.21
CA SER A 277 -17.45 -7.57 5.61
C SER A 277 -18.65 -6.63 5.77
N ASP A 278 -19.45 -6.88 6.78
CA ASP A 278 -20.55 -6.01 7.20
C ASP A 278 -20.05 -4.96 8.20
N ILE A 279 -18.99 -5.27 8.96
CA ILE A 279 -18.23 -4.35 9.81
C ILE A 279 -16.74 -4.57 9.53
N TRP A 280 -15.96 -3.49 9.44
CA TRP A 280 -14.50 -3.55 9.37
C TRP A 280 -13.88 -3.00 10.64
N THR A 281 -12.97 -3.74 11.24
CA THR A 281 -12.37 -3.39 12.53
C THR A 281 -10.85 -3.34 12.46
N GLY A 282 -10.25 -2.64 13.41
CA GLY A 282 -8.81 -2.57 13.58
C GLY A 282 -8.40 -1.81 14.83
N PHE A 283 -7.13 -1.89 15.19
CA PHE A 283 -6.57 -1.08 16.27
C PHE A 283 -6.10 0.28 15.76
N GLU A 284 -5.11 0.28 14.88
CA GLU A 284 -4.50 1.46 14.27
C GLU A 284 -4.11 1.12 12.83
N THR A 285 -5.02 1.32 11.88
CA THR A 285 -4.81 0.85 10.50
C THR A 285 -5.42 1.80 9.48
N THR A 286 -4.69 2.05 8.40
CA THR A 286 -5.19 2.83 7.25
C THR A 286 -6.27 2.10 6.46
N THR A 287 -6.48 0.80 6.69
CA THR A 287 -7.55 0.05 6.02
C THR A 287 -8.96 0.52 6.41
N LEU A 288 -9.08 1.33 7.48
CA LEU A 288 -10.35 1.99 7.82
C LEU A 288 -10.76 3.01 6.76
N PHE A 289 -9.82 3.76 6.17
CA PHE A 289 -10.11 4.64 5.01
C PHE A 289 -10.58 3.82 3.81
N GLU A 290 -9.93 2.68 3.57
CA GLU A 290 -10.31 1.75 2.51
C GLU A 290 -11.75 1.24 2.69
N ALA A 291 -12.12 0.92 3.93
CA ALA A 291 -13.48 0.51 4.29
C ALA A 291 -14.51 1.64 4.05
N TRP A 292 -14.14 2.90 4.35
CA TRP A 292 -15.04 4.04 4.09
C TRP A 292 -15.28 4.26 2.58
N LEU A 293 -14.29 4.01 1.73
CA LEU A 293 -14.46 4.06 0.27
C LEU A 293 -15.46 2.99 -0.24
N TYR A 294 -15.67 1.93 0.54
CA TYR A 294 -16.70 0.92 0.30
C TYR A 294 -17.99 1.15 1.11
N ASN A 295 -18.13 2.32 1.76
CA ASN A 295 -19.25 2.66 2.64
C ASN A 295 -19.48 1.61 3.73
N LYS A 296 -18.40 1.08 4.31
CA LYS A 296 -18.50 0.10 5.40
C LYS A 296 -18.45 0.80 6.76
N PRO A 297 -19.27 0.34 7.73
CA PRO A 297 -19.11 0.75 9.11
C PRO A 297 -17.77 0.27 9.64
N THR A 298 -17.13 1.12 10.45
CA THR A 298 -15.83 0.82 11.02
C THR A 298 -15.81 0.97 12.52
N ILE A 299 -15.13 0.05 13.21
CA ILE A 299 -14.93 0.07 14.65
C ILE A 299 -13.45 0.02 14.96
N ILE A 300 -12.96 0.96 15.76
CA ILE A 300 -11.63 0.89 16.37
C ILE A 300 -11.73 0.15 17.69
N LEU A 301 -10.92 -0.90 17.83
CA LEU A 301 -10.85 -1.69 19.05
C LEU A 301 -9.86 -1.06 20.03
N ASN A 302 -10.23 -0.96 21.30
CA ASN A 302 -9.42 -0.46 22.41
C ASN A 302 -8.90 0.98 22.22
N ASN A 303 -9.65 1.95 22.70
CA ASN A 303 -9.23 3.35 22.68
C ASN A 303 -8.31 3.66 23.87
N ASP A 304 -7.02 3.84 23.60
CA ASP A 304 -6.06 4.39 24.54
C ASP A 304 -5.77 5.84 24.18
N THR A 305 -6.20 6.76 25.04
CA THR A 305 -6.04 8.21 24.83
C THR A 305 -4.60 8.69 24.98
N ASN A 306 -3.74 7.89 25.59
CA ASN A 306 -2.32 8.22 25.74
C ASN A 306 -1.50 7.97 24.47
N PHE A 307 -2.07 7.22 23.50
CA PHE A 307 -1.44 6.97 22.21
C PHE A 307 -1.96 7.97 21.17
N PRO A 308 -1.08 8.73 20.49
CA PRO A 308 -1.47 9.70 19.47
C PRO A 308 -2.03 8.97 18.24
N ARG A 309 -3.33 8.87 18.15
CA ARG A 309 -4.02 8.19 17.05
C ARG A 309 -4.02 9.04 15.79
N THR A 310 -4.05 8.36 14.65
CA THR A 310 -4.22 8.98 13.34
C THR A 310 -5.65 9.50 13.15
N GLU A 311 -5.87 10.32 12.12
CA GLU A 311 -7.15 11.02 11.89
C GLU A 311 -8.35 10.08 11.72
N HIS A 312 -8.12 8.83 11.26
CA HIS A 312 -9.22 7.90 10.96
C HIS A 312 -10.06 7.50 12.19
N TYR A 313 -9.53 7.60 13.40
CA TYR A 313 -10.36 7.32 14.58
C TYR A 313 -11.55 8.29 14.73
N LYS A 314 -11.45 9.49 14.16
CA LYS A 314 -12.52 10.49 14.23
C LYS A 314 -13.74 10.16 13.35
N GLY A 315 -13.57 9.24 12.40
CA GLY A 315 -14.63 8.81 11.48
C GLY A 315 -15.13 7.38 11.74
N SER A 316 -14.66 6.74 12.82
CA SER A 316 -15.03 5.38 13.22
C SER A 316 -15.75 5.38 14.56
N LEU A 317 -16.55 4.33 14.79
CA LEU A 317 -16.98 3.98 16.16
C LEU A 317 -15.75 3.51 16.96
N ILE A 318 -15.79 3.65 18.26
CA ILE A 318 -14.72 3.22 19.14
C ILE A 318 -15.33 2.29 20.18
N ALA A 319 -14.86 1.04 20.22
CA ALA A 319 -15.15 0.10 21.27
C ALA A 319 -14.02 0.15 22.31
N LYS A 320 -14.30 0.62 23.50
CA LYS A 320 -13.33 0.81 24.57
C LYS A 320 -13.12 -0.45 25.41
N ASN A 321 -14.08 -1.35 25.39
CA ASN A 321 -14.11 -2.58 26.15
C ASN A 321 -14.92 -3.67 25.40
N ILE A 322 -14.98 -4.84 25.98
CA ILE A 322 -15.66 -6.03 25.44
C ILE A 322 -17.15 -5.74 25.27
N GLU A 323 -17.79 -5.15 26.27
CA GLU A 323 -19.23 -4.90 26.32
C GLU A 323 -19.67 -3.95 25.22
N GLU A 324 -18.94 -2.87 25.00
CA GLU A 324 -19.20 -1.92 23.92
C GLU A 324 -19.05 -2.57 22.54
N PHE A 325 -18.03 -3.42 22.36
CA PHE A 325 -17.82 -4.11 21.08
C PHE A 325 -18.95 -5.10 20.79
N GLN A 326 -19.36 -5.91 21.77
CA GLN A 326 -20.48 -6.85 21.65
C GLN A 326 -21.80 -6.12 21.39
N ALA A 327 -22.08 -5.02 22.08
CA ALA A 327 -23.27 -4.20 21.86
C ALA A 327 -23.33 -3.65 20.42
N MET A 328 -22.21 -3.22 19.85
CA MET A 328 -22.12 -2.76 18.45
C MET A 328 -22.41 -3.90 17.47
N ILE A 329 -21.91 -5.12 17.73
CA ILE A 329 -22.17 -6.30 16.90
C ILE A 329 -23.67 -6.65 16.96
N THR A 330 -24.24 -6.69 18.14
CA THR A 330 -25.68 -6.96 18.34
C THR A 330 -26.52 -5.93 17.59
N LYS A 331 -26.19 -4.65 17.72
CA LYS A 331 -26.88 -3.57 17.01
C LYS A 331 -26.82 -3.75 15.48
N GLN A 332 -25.67 -4.12 14.92
CA GLN A 332 -25.55 -4.40 13.48
C GLN A 332 -26.40 -5.61 13.06
N LYS A 333 -26.47 -6.67 13.89
CA LYS A 333 -27.33 -7.83 13.61
C LYS A 333 -28.80 -7.46 13.54
N GLU A 334 -29.26 -6.63 14.46
CA GLU A 334 -30.66 -6.20 14.58
C GLU A 334 -31.07 -5.23 13.49
N THR A 335 -30.28 -4.19 13.25
CA THR A 335 -30.67 -3.06 12.40
C THR A 335 -30.07 -3.10 11.01
N LYS A 336 -28.98 -3.86 10.81
CA LYS A 336 -28.10 -3.83 9.61
C LYS A 336 -27.56 -2.43 9.30
N ASP A 337 -27.64 -1.52 10.23
CA ASP A 337 -27.25 -0.12 10.10
C ASP A 337 -26.54 0.37 11.37
N LEU A 338 -25.32 -0.11 11.56
CA LEU A 338 -24.46 0.34 12.65
C LEU A 338 -24.12 1.83 12.53
N GLU A 339 -24.21 2.39 11.32
CA GLU A 339 -23.88 3.80 11.09
C GLU A 339 -24.88 4.76 11.72
N GLN A 340 -26.10 4.28 12.08
CA GLN A 340 -27.03 5.08 12.89
C GLN A 340 -26.46 5.44 14.27
N LEU A 341 -25.49 4.67 14.80
CA LEU A 341 -24.77 5.00 16.01
C LEU A 341 -23.75 6.15 15.82
N LEU A 342 -23.38 6.42 14.55
CA LEU A 342 -22.54 7.57 14.22
C LEU A 342 -23.43 8.80 14.04
N GLU A 343 -23.17 9.85 14.77
CA GLU A 343 -23.80 11.14 14.52
C GLU A 343 -23.61 11.53 13.05
N LYS A 344 -24.64 12.08 12.41
CA LYS A 344 -24.57 12.61 11.02
C LYS A 344 -23.36 13.51 10.81
N LYS A 345 -22.95 14.23 11.86
CA LYS A 345 -21.75 15.07 11.87
C LYS A 345 -20.44 14.27 11.67
N ILE A 346 -20.35 13.04 12.19
CA ILE A 346 -19.16 12.16 12.03
C ILE A 346 -19.11 11.60 10.62
N LEU A 347 -20.25 11.16 10.07
CA LEU A 347 -20.33 10.72 8.68
C LEU A 347 -19.95 11.84 7.69
N GLY A 348 -20.44 13.06 7.93
CA GLY A 348 -20.04 14.23 7.15
C GLY A 348 -18.52 14.52 7.21
N LYS A 349 -17.87 14.23 8.33
CA LYS A 349 -16.42 14.38 8.47
C LYS A 349 -15.62 13.34 7.70
N ARG A 350 -16.17 12.13 7.44
CA ARG A 350 -15.44 11.09 6.69
C ARG A 350 -14.93 11.58 5.34
N LYS A 351 -15.77 12.30 4.59
CA LYS A 351 -15.35 12.87 3.30
C LYS A 351 -14.11 13.75 3.46
N THR A 352 -14.15 14.70 4.37
CA THR A 352 -13.03 15.60 4.66
C THR A 352 -11.80 14.85 5.18
N LEU A 353 -11.99 13.81 6.02
CA LEU A 353 -10.89 12.98 6.52
C LEU A 353 -10.23 12.18 5.41
N ILE A 354 -11.01 11.59 4.49
CA ILE A 354 -10.48 10.88 3.32
C ILE A 354 -9.69 11.86 2.45
N GLU A 355 -10.25 13.02 2.14
CA GLU A 355 -9.60 14.06 1.33
C GLU A 355 -8.30 14.54 1.97
N SER A 356 -8.29 14.76 3.28
CA SER A 356 -7.08 15.17 4.00
C SER A 356 -6.00 14.08 4.04
N ALA A 357 -6.38 12.82 3.99
CA ALA A 357 -5.47 11.67 4.04
C ALA A 357 -4.96 11.26 2.66
N ILE A 358 -5.87 11.06 1.69
CA ILE A 358 -5.55 10.46 0.39
C ILE A 358 -5.76 11.39 -0.81
N GLY A 359 -6.25 12.60 -0.58
CA GLY A 359 -6.50 13.62 -1.60
C GLY A 359 -7.88 13.48 -2.24
N PHE A 360 -8.01 12.75 -3.32
CA PHE A 360 -9.26 12.67 -4.08
C PHE A 360 -9.87 11.26 -4.00
N GLN A 361 -11.20 11.19 -4.06
CA GLN A 361 -11.95 9.93 -3.96
C GLN A 361 -12.70 9.57 -5.26
N ASP A 362 -12.31 10.13 -6.37
CA ASP A 362 -12.97 9.97 -7.67
C ASP A 362 -12.41 8.82 -8.53
N GLY A 363 -11.33 8.18 -8.05
CA GLY A 363 -10.64 7.08 -8.74
C GLY A 363 -9.68 7.56 -9.84
N CYS A 364 -9.31 8.84 -9.85
CA CYS A 364 -8.51 9.46 -10.91
C CYS A 364 -7.17 10.02 -10.41
N ASN A 365 -6.69 9.61 -9.24
CA ASN A 365 -5.40 10.05 -8.72
C ASN A 365 -4.23 9.69 -9.65
N HIS A 366 -4.30 8.52 -10.29
CA HIS A 366 -3.33 8.10 -11.29
C HIS A 366 -3.28 9.04 -12.51
N LEU A 367 -4.41 9.59 -12.94
CA LEU A 367 -4.44 10.55 -14.05
C LEU A 367 -3.88 11.92 -13.65
N ARG A 368 -4.07 12.32 -12.38
CA ARG A 368 -3.43 13.52 -11.84
C ARG A 368 -1.91 13.38 -11.79
N ALA A 369 -1.39 12.22 -11.38
CA ALA A 369 0.03 11.94 -11.44
C ALA A 369 0.55 11.91 -12.88
N MET A 370 -0.19 11.29 -13.79
CA MET A 370 0.18 11.19 -15.19
C MET A 370 0.20 12.55 -15.90
N TYR A 371 -0.64 13.50 -15.49
CA TYR A 371 -0.59 14.86 -16.02
C TYR A 371 0.78 15.52 -15.84
N PHE A 372 1.43 15.30 -14.70
CA PHE A 372 2.79 15.79 -14.47
C PHE A 372 3.85 14.92 -15.16
N PHE A 373 3.69 13.60 -15.10
CA PHE A 373 4.66 12.66 -15.67
C PHE A 373 4.80 12.81 -17.18
N GLN A 374 3.68 12.98 -17.91
CA GLN A 374 3.72 13.16 -19.36
C GLN A 374 4.47 14.43 -19.76
N LYS A 375 4.41 15.52 -18.99
CA LYS A 375 5.17 16.75 -19.24
C LYS A 375 6.68 16.53 -19.23
N SER A 376 7.17 15.59 -18.42
CA SER A 376 8.59 15.28 -18.34
C SER A 376 9.08 14.40 -19.49
N ILE A 377 8.22 13.55 -20.07
CA ILE A 377 8.61 12.59 -21.11
C ILE A 377 9.13 13.30 -22.37
N VAL A 378 8.62 14.48 -22.67
CA VAL A 378 9.05 15.29 -23.81
C VAL A 378 10.53 15.71 -23.70
N ASN A 379 11.07 15.76 -22.48
CA ASN A 379 12.42 16.20 -22.16
C ASN A 379 13.42 15.05 -21.98
N ILE A 380 13.08 13.83 -22.35
CA ILE A 380 13.98 12.68 -22.20
C ILE A 380 15.20 12.86 -23.14
N LYS A 381 16.39 12.81 -22.53
CA LYS A 381 17.65 12.87 -23.25
C LYS A 381 17.97 11.52 -23.92
N ASP A 382 18.48 11.57 -25.15
CA ASP A 382 18.82 10.35 -25.88
C ASP A 382 20.14 9.71 -25.42
N SER A 383 21.03 10.47 -24.76
CA SER A 383 22.31 9.95 -24.29
C SER A 383 22.20 9.35 -22.88
N LYS A 384 22.40 8.04 -22.78
CA LYS A 384 22.45 7.30 -21.53
C LYS A 384 23.84 6.70 -21.36
N ASN A 385 24.44 6.89 -20.21
CA ASN A 385 25.70 6.24 -19.85
C ASN A 385 25.49 5.33 -18.64
N VAL A 386 25.06 4.10 -18.90
CA VAL A 386 24.81 3.10 -17.87
C VAL A 386 26.11 2.33 -17.58
N SER A 387 26.93 2.84 -16.68
CA SER A 387 28.09 2.13 -16.19
C SER A 387 27.74 1.23 -15.00
N LEU A 388 28.28 -0.01 -15.00
CA LEU A 388 28.08 -0.94 -13.88
C LEU A 388 28.92 -0.51 -12.68
N ASN A 389 28.30 -0.45 -11.51
CA ASN A 389 28.99 -0.34 -10.24
C ASN A 389 29.34 -1.76 -9.74
N MET A 390 30.58 -1.96 -9.27
CA MET A 390 31.04 -3.24 -8.71
C MET A 390 30.15 -3.76 -7.58
N ARG A 391 29.57 -2.85 -6.77
CA ARG A 391 28.61 -3.20 -5.73
C ARG A 391 27.35 -3.88 -6.33
N HIS A 392 26.82 -3.35 -7.42
CA HIS A 392 25.64 -3.93 -8.10
C HIS A 392 25.95 -5.30 -8.69
N LEU A 393 27.15 -5.47 -9.27
CA LEU A 393 27.60 -6.76 -9.77
C LEU A 393 27.73 -7.79 -8.63
N ARG A 394 28.34 -7.39 -7.51
CA ARG A 394 28.46 -8.24 -6.32
C ARG A 394 27.10 -8.66 -5.76
N LEU A 395 26.15 -7.72 -5.64
CA LEU A 395 24.79 -8.02 -5.18
C LEU A 395 24.11 -9.01 -6.14
N TYR A 396 24.24 -8.81 -7.43
CA TYR A 396 23.67 -9.74 -8.42
C TYR A 396 24.26 -11.14 -8.29
N LEU A 397 25.57 -11.26 -8.19
CA LEU A 397 26.24 -12.57 -8.03
C LEU A 397 25.78 -13.28 -6.74
N LEU A 398 25.72 -12.56 -5.63
CA LEU A 398 25.20 -13.11 -4.39
C LEU A 398 23.75 -13.58 -4.52
N MET A 399 22.93 -12.85 -5.27
CA MET A 399 21.54 -13.23 -5.54
C MET A 399 21.44 -14.47 -6.43
N GLU A 400 22.27 -14.60 -7.47
CA GLU A 400 22.25 -15.80 -8.33
C GLU A 400 22.75 -17.05 -7.56
N ILE A 401 23.81 -16.90 -6.75
CA ILE A 401 24.30 -17.96 -5.89
C ILE A 401 23.22 -18.40 -4.89
N GLY A 402 22.62 -17.43 -4.20
CA GLY A 402 21.53 -17.71 -3.26
C GLY A 402 20.34 -18.41 -3.92
N ARG A 403 19.95 -17.95 -5.11
CA ARG A 403 18.88 -18.59 -5.91
C ARG A 403 19.21 -20.02 -6.32
N PHE A 404 20.46 -20.30 -6.65
CA PHE A 404 20.90 -21.68 -6.93
C PHE A 404 20.69 -22.56 -5.72
N PHE A 405 21.14 -22.15 -4.54
CA PHE A 405 20.96 -22.90 -3.29
C PHE A 405 19.47 -23.06 -2.92
N TYR A 406 18.66 -22.01 -3.11
CA TYR A 406 17.22 -22.06 -2.90
C TYR A 406 16.55 -23.13 -3.78
N LYS A 407 16.83 -23.13 -5.11
CA LYS A 407 16.30 -24.13 -6.01
C LYS A 407 16.69 -25.55 -5.69
N LYS A 408 17.89 -25.75 -5.16
CA LYS A 408 18.39 -27.05 -4.70
C LYS A 408 17.93 -27.41 -3.29
N ARG A 409 17.14 -26.54 -2.64
CA ARG A 409 16.71 -26.69 -1.25
C ARG A 409 17.86 -26.84 -0.24
N LEU A 410 19.05 -26.34 -0.57
CA LEU A 410 20.22 -26.36 0.29
C LEU A 410 20.22 -25.13 1.20
N PHE A 411 20.64 -25.32 2.44
CA PHE A 411 20.78 -24.25 3.46
C PHE A 411 19.48 -23.50 3.82
N ILE A 412 18.30 -23.97 3.42
CA ILE A 412 17.00 -23.33 3.68
C ILE A 412 16.74 -23.14 5.19
N GLN A 413 17.32 -24.01 6.02
CA GLN A 413 17.15 -23.95 7.47
C GLN A 413 18.05 -22.92 8.18
N LEU A 414 19.07 -22.39 7.48
CA LEU A 414 19.94 -21.38 8.07
C LEU A 414 19.21 -20.05 8.25
N PRO A 415 19.27 -19.40 9.42
CA PRO A 415 18.54 -18.16 9.70
C PRO A 415 18.80 -17.04 8.68
N GLY A 416 20.05 -16.86 8.27
CA GLY A 416 20.43 -15.85 7.27
C GLY A 416 19.88 -16.16 5.87
N PHE A 417 19.73 -17.44 5.53
CA PHE A 417 19.17 -17.88 4.24
C PHE A 417 17.64 -17.72 4.21
N ARG A 418 16.95 -18.00 5.32
CA ARG A 418 15.50 -17.80 5.44
C ARG A 418 15.08 -16.39 5.11
N LYS A 419 15.85 -15.37 5.52
CA LYS A 419 15.61 -13.96 5.16
C LYS A 419 15.61 -13.71 3.67
N SER A 420 16.32 -14.51 2.91
CA SER A 420 16.46 -14.37 1.46
C SER A 420 15.41 -15.15 0.67
N ILE A 421 14.66 -16.05 1.28
CA ILE A 421 13.64 -16.87 0.62
C ILE A 421 12.59 -15.95 -0.04
N TYR A 422 12.08 -14.98 0.68
CA TYR A 422 11.16 -13.97 0.15
C TYR A 422 11.65 -13.33 -1.14
N VAL A 423 12.93 -12.98 -1.20
CA VAL A 423 13.55 -12.38 -2.39
C VAL A 423 13.53 -13.34 -3.57
N PHE A 424 13.82 -14.63 -3.33
CA PHE A 424 13.85 -15.64 -4.39
C PHE A 424 12.46 -15.97 -4.92
N GLU A 425 11.46 -16.02 -4.05
CA GLU A 425 10.06 -16.27 -4.38
C GLU A 425 9.46 -15.11 -5.19
N ASN A 426 9.73 -13.88 -4.78
CA ASN A 426 9.16 -12.69 -5.42
C ASN A 426 9.91 -12.22 -6.67
N ARG A 427 11.15 -12.67 -6.90
CA ARG A 427 11.97 -12.21 -8.03
C ARG A 427 11.33 -12.43 -9.40
N ALA A 428 10.59 -13.52 -9.56
CA ALA A 428 9.88 -13.82 -10.81
C ALA A 428 8.57 -13.05 -10.96
N LEU A 429 8.18 -12.28 -9.94
CA LEU A 429 6.92 -11.55 -9.84
C LEU A 429 5.70 -12.43 -10.15
N PRO A 430 5.52 -13.55 -9.40
CA PRO A 430 4.44 -14.51 -9.66
C PRO A 430 3.07 -13.83 -9.57
N GLY A 431 2.17 -14.15 -10.52
CA GLY A 431 0.81 -13.59 -10.55
C GLY A 431 0.68 -12.14 -11.04
N LEU A 432 1.80 -11.45 -11.29
CA LEU A 432 1.78 -10.04 -11.72
C LEU A 432 1.02 -9.85 -13.03
N GLU A 433 1.27 -10.66 -14.05
CA GLU A 433 0.63 -10.51 -15.36
C GLU A 433 -0.89 -10.69 -15.25
N GLN A 434 -1.35 -11.68 -14.49
CA GLN A 434 -2.77 -11.89 -14.24
C GLN A 434 -3.40 -10.70 -13.50
N ARG A 435 -2.69 -10.14 -12.50
CA ARG A 435 -3.16 -8.95 -11.79
C ARG A 435 -3.18 -7.72 -12.69
N LYS A 436 -2.14 -7.54 -13.51
CA LYS A 436 -2.03 -6.46 -14.51
C LYS A 436 -3.23 -6.49 -15.46
N GLU A 437 -3.52 -7.65 -16.05
CA GLU A 437 -4.66 -7.82 -16.95
C GLU A 437 -6.00 -7.44 -16.29
N LYS A 438 -6.23 -7.92 -15.06
CA LYS A 438 -7.43 -7.61 -14.29
C LYS A 438 -7.57 -6.10 -14.05
N VAL A 439 -6.50 -5.44 -13.63
CA VAL A 439 -6.48 -4.00 -13.35
C VAL A 439 -6.65 -3.19 -14.63
N TYR A 440 -5.95 -3.54 -15.71
CA TYR A 440 -6.01 -2.85 -17.00
C TYR A 440 -7.41 -2.93 -17.61
N THR A 441 -8.04 -4.10 -17.58
CA THR A 441 -9.42 -4.28 -18.05
C THR A 441 -10.40 -3.42 -17.24
N ALA A 442 -10.22 -3.33 -15.92
CA ALA A 442 -11.07 -2.52 -15.07
C ALA A 442 -10.89 -1.02 -15.32
N LEU A 443 -9.64 -0.56 -15.47
CA LEU A 443 -9.33 0.83 -15.79
C LEU A 443 -9.87 1.24 -17.16
N ASP A 444 -9.73 0.38 -18.14
CA ASP A 444 -10.26 0.66 -19.48
C ASP A 444 -11.77 0.91 -19.45
N LYS A 445 -12.52 0.01 -18.81
CA LYS A 445 -13.96 0.18 -18.61
C LYS A 445 -14.29 1.44 -17.81
N PHE A 446 -13.51 1.75 -16.80
CA PHE A 446 -13.71 2.94 -15.98
C PHE A 446 -13.47 4.23 -16.78
N HIS A 447 -12.38 4.31 -17.55
CA HIS A 447 -12.08 5.47 -18.40
C HIS A 447 -13.17 5.69 -19.46
N HIS A 448 -13.67 4.63 -20.08
CA HIS A 448 -14.80 4.70 -21.01
C HIS A 448 -16.06 5.21 -20.32
N LYS A 449 -16.44 4.62 -19.20
CA LYS A 449 -17.63 5.00 -18.43
C LYS A 449 -17.61 6.47 -17.98
N LYS A 450 -16.42 7.00 -17.66
CA LYS A 450 -16.22 8.39 -17.23
C LYS A 450 -16.00 9.36 -18.39
N GLY A 451 -15.94 8.89 -19.63
CA GLY A 451 -15.64 9.72 -20.81
C GLY A 451 -14.18 10.22 -20.87
N LEU A 452 -13.29 9.66 -20.05
CA LEU A 452 -11.89 10.11 -19.92
C LEU A 452 -11.03 9.66 -21.11
N HIS A 453 -11.37 8.55 -21.76
CA HIS A 453 -10.64 7.99 -22.89
C HIS A 453 -10.50 8.99 -24.06
N HIS A 454 -11.50 9.88 -24.29
CA HIS A 454 -11.46 10.89 -25.33
C HIS A 454 -10.29 11.87 -25.12
N PHE A 455 -10.13 12.39 -23.90
CA PHE A 455 -9.02 13.29 -23.59
C PHE A 455 -7.66 12.61 -23.73
N LEU A 456 -7.57 11.35 -23.30
CA LEU A 456 -6.32 10.58 -23.32
C LEU A 456 -5.90 10.20 -24.74
N ASN A 457 -6.82 9.74 -25.59
CA ASN A 457 -6.54 9.39 -26.97
C ASN A 457 -6.12 10.60 -27.81
N GLU A 458 -6.70 11.77 -27.54
CA GLU A 458 -6.39 13.01 -28.25
C GLU A 458 -5.25 13.81 -27.60
N ASN A 459 -4.61 13.25 -26.60
CA ASN A 459 -3.51 13.89 -25.84
C ASN A 459 -3.88 15.27 -25.24
N LYS A 460 -5.15 15.45 -24.87
CA LYS A 460 -5.72 16.71 -24.32
C LYS A 460 -5.53 16.80 -22.80
N TRP A 461 -4.30 16.72 -22.33
CA TRP A 461 -3.98 16.68 -20.89
C TRP A 461 -4.40 17.92 -20.10
N GLU A 462 -4.32 19.12 -20.69
CA GLU A 462 -4.74 20.37 -20.03
C GLU A 462 -6.26 20.40 -19.82
N SER A 463 -7.03 19.95 -20.82
CA SER A 463 -8.47 19.81 -20.69
C SER A 463 -8.86 18.76 -19.65
N LEU A 464 -8.18 17.61 -19.66
CA LEU A 464 -8.36 16.57 -18.67
C LEU A 464 -8.08 17.10 -17.26
N TRP A 465 -6.95 17.80 -17.07
CA TRP A 465 -6.59 18.41 -15.79
C TRP A 465 -7.66 19.36 -15.28
N SER A 466 -8.20 20.20 -16.17
CA SER A 466 -9.28 21.14 -15.84
C SER A 466 -10.56 20.40 -15.38
N VAL A 467 -10.90 19.28 -16.03
CA VAL A 467 -12.06 18.46 -15.63
C VAL A 467 -11.85 17.80 -14.28
N LEU A 468 -10.67 17.23 -14.04
CA LEU A 468 -10.35 16.50 -12.80
C LEU A 468 -10.27 17.41 -11.56
N ASN A 469 -10.04 18.71 -11.72
CA ASN A 469 -9.87 19.64 -10.60
C ASN A 469 -11.02 20.67 -10.48
N LYS A 470 -12.11 20.53 -11.25
CA LYS A 470 -13.31 21.37 -11.11
C LYS A 470 -14.25 20.91 -9.98
N ASN A 471 -14.02 19.74 -9.41
CA ASN A 471 -14.76 19.14 -8.29
C ASN A 471 -13.85 19.08 -7.05
#